data_44304ad5e4444e8721fad77165f0de55
#
_entry.id   44304ad5e4444e8721fad77165f0de55
#
_cell.length_a   1.000
_cell.length_b   1.000
_cell.length_c   1.000
_cell.angle_alpha   90.00
_cell.angle_beta   90.00
_cell.angle_gamma   90.00
#
_symmetry.space_group_name_H-M   'P 1'
#
loop_
_entity.id
_entity.type
_entity.pdbx_description
1 polymer ?
#
loop_
_entity_poly.entity_id
_entity_poly.type
_entity_poly.pdbx_seq_one_letter_code
_entity_poly.pdbx_strand_id
1 'polypeptide(L)' 'MLKICVAGATGRMGSTLIEEAVNRGLQVVGAVAAPDDPNVGKSLREAGICDSDIKIE' A
#
# COMPACT_ATOMS: atom_id res chain seq x y z
N MET A 1 0.32 -10.11 15.42
CA MET A 1 0.83 -9.36 14.27
C MET A 1 0.09 -8.04 14.14
N LEU A 2 0.81 -6.95 13.96
CA LEU A 2 0.20 -5.65 13.76
C LEU A 2 -0.37 -5.54 12.35
N LYS A 3 -1.56 -4.98 12.28
CA LYS A 3 -2.23 -4.68 11.00
C LYS A 3 -2.20 -3.17 10.81
N ILE A 4 -1.81 -2.73 9.63
CA ILE A 4 -1.72 -1.30 9.33
C ILE A 4 -2.47 -0.94 8.06
N CYS A 5 -2.93 0.30 8.01
CA CYS A 5 -3.53 0.89 6.82
C CYS A 5 -2.69 2.13 6.47
N VAL A 6 -2.30 2.24 5.21
CA VAL A 6 -1.41 3.32 4.76
C VAL A 6 -2.16 4.31 3.88
N ALA A 7 -2.23 5.56 4.31
CA ALA A 7 -2.75 6.65 3.50
C ALA A 7 -1.63 7.18 2.61
N GLY A 8 -1.97 7.54 1.38
CA GLY A 8 -0.98 8.00 0.41
C GLY A 8 -0.07 6.87 -0.08
N ALA A 9 -0.62 5.67 -0.22
CA ALA A 9 0.14 4.45 -0.52
C ALA A 9 0.97 4.54 -1.81
N THR A 10 0.52 5.34 -2.78
CA THR A 10 1.21 5.50 -4.06
C THR A 10 2.28 6.59 -4.03
N GLY A 11 2.34 7.39 -2.98
CA GLY A 11 3.38 8.40 -2.80
C GLY A 11 4.69 7.80 -2.33
N ARG A 12 5.75 8.60 -2.33
CA ARG A 12 7.07 8.14 -1.90
C ARG A 12 7.07 7.62 -0.47
N MET A 13 6.51 8.40 0.44
CA MET A 13 6.49 8.01 1.86
C MET A 13 5.58 6.82 2.09
N GLY A 14 4.42 6.79 1.43
CA GLY A 14 3.48 5.69 1.58
C GLY A 14 4.05 4.38 1.10
N SER A 15 4.65 4.35 -0.09
CA SER A 15 5.26 3.14 -0.62
C SER A 15 6.45 2.69 0.22
N THR A 16 7.24 3.62 0.73
CA THR A 16 8.35 3.31 1.64
C THR A 16 7.84 2.70 2.95
N LEU A 17 6.75 3.24 3.49
CA LEU A 17 6.14 2.70 4.71
C LEU A 17 5.63 1.28 4.49
N ILE A 18 5.03 1.01 3.35
CA ILE A 18 4.54 -0.35 3.03
C ILE A 18 5.72 -1.31 2.92
N GLU A 19 6.76 -0.92 2.22
CA GLU A 19 7.96 -1.74 2.07
C GLU A 19 8.59 -2.04 3.42
N GLU A 20 8.71 -1.03 4.27
CA GLU A 20 9.26 -1.18 5.61
C GLU A 20 8.40 -2.10 6.46
N ALA A 21 7.07 -1.94 6.38
CA ALA A 21 6.15 -2.79 7.12
C ALA A 21 6.28 -4.26 6.71
N VAL A 22 6.37 -4.52 5.41
CA VAL A 22 6.54 -5.88 4.90
C VAL A 22 7.87 -6.47 5.41
N ASN A 23 8.94 -5.68 5.38
CA ASN A 23 10.25 -6.12 5.84
C ASN A 23 10.27 -6.45 7.34
N ARG A 24 9.42 -5.79 8.11
CA ARG A 24 9.33 -6.01 9.56
C ARG A 24 8.30 -7.08 9.93
N GLY A 25 7.66 -7.70 8.95
CA GLY A 25 6.66 -8.73 9.21
C GLY A 25 5.31 -8.19 9.66
N LEU A 26 5.04 -6.90 9.45
CA LEU A 26 3.74 -6.31 9.72
C LEU A 26 2.78 -6.62 8.58
N GLN A 27 1.49 -6.67 8.89
CA GLN A 27 0.48 -6.92 7.87
C GLN A 27 -0.16 -5.62 7.41
N VAL A 28 -0.04 -5.31 6.12
CA VAL A 28 -0.76 -4.19 5.50
C VAL A 28 -2.15 -4.69 5.12
N VAL A 29 -3.18 -4.09 5.71
CA VAL A 29 -4.57 -4.50 5.48
C VAL A 29 -5.37 -3.48 4.68
N GLY A 30 -4.81 -2.31 4.43
CA GLY A 30 -5.46 -1.29 3.62
C GLY A 30 -4.46 -0.32 3.02
N ALA A 31 -4.81 0.23 1.87
CA ALA A 31 -4.03 1.24 1.19
C ALA A 31 -4.98 2.25 0.56
N VAL A 32 -4.71 3.52 0.77
CA VAL A 32 -5.57 4.62 0.30
C VAL A 32 -4.73 5.60 -0.51
N ALA A 33 -5.27 6.03 -1.64
CA ALA A 33 -4.64 7.06 -2.47
C ALA A 33 -5.65 8.17 -2.76
N ALA A 34 -5.18 9.26 -3.36
CA ALA A 34 -6.05 10.36 -3.76
C ALA A 34 -7.07 9.84 -4.80
N PRO A 35 -8.32 10.36 -4.79
CA PRO A 35 -9.36 9.86 -5.69
C PRO A 35 -9.01 9.94 -7.18
N ASP A 36 -8.15 10.88 -7.55
CA ASP A 36 -7.71 11.07 -8.94
C ASP A 36 -6.43 10.29 -9.28
N ASP A 37 -5.91 9.51 -8.35
CA ASP A 37 -4.71 8.72 -8.60
C ASP A 37 -5.05 7.55 -9.53
N PRO A 38 -4.26 7.36 -10.62
CA PRO A 38 -4.53 6.29 -11.58
C PRO A 38 -4.38 4.89 -10.99
N ASN A 39 -3.76 4.76 -9.85
CA ASN A 39 -3.56 3.46 -9.20
C ASN A 39 -4.73 3.04 -8.30
N VAL A 40 -5.72 3.91 -8.10
CA VAL A 40 -6.92 3.55 -7.34
C VAL A 40 -7.65 2.42 -8.07
N GLY A 41 -7.99 1.38 -7.35
CA GLY A 41 -8.62 0.19 -7.90
C GLY A 41 -7.64 -0.92 -8.26
N LYS A 42 -6.35 -0.62 -8.31
CA LYS A 42 -5.31 -1.62 -8.54
C LYS A 42 -4.86 -2.22 -7.21
N SER A 43 -4.33 -3.44 -7.26
CA SER A 43 -3.67 -4.01 -6.08
C SER A 43 -2.28 -3.40 -5.90
N LEU A 44 -1.72 -3.56 -4.71
CA LEU A 44 -0.35 -3.11 -4.46
C LEU A 44 0.64 -3.81 -5.38
N ARG A 45 0.37 -5.07 -5.73
CA ARG A 45 1.19 -5.81 -6.68
C ARG A 45 1.14 -5.18 -8.07
N GLU A 46 -0.06 -4.85 -8.55
CA GLU A 46 -0.25 -4.23 -9.86
C GLU A 46 0.40 -2.84 -9.94
N ALA A 47 0.39 -2.12 -8.83
CA ALA A 47 1.02 -0.81 -8.76
C ALA A 47 2.54 -0.88 -8.60
N GLY A 48 3.09 -2.08 -8.40
CA GLY A 48 4.52 -2.27 -8.24
C GLY A 48 5.07 -1.86 -6.87
N ILE A 49 4.21 -1.76 -5.87
CA ILE A 49 4.61 -1.32 -4.53
C ILE A 49 5.13 -2.50 -3.70
N CYS A 50 4.36 -3.58 -3.64
CA CYS A 50 4.79 -4.79 -2.96
C CYS A 50 3.97 -5.98 -3.47
N ASP A 51 4.35 -7.19 -3.06
CA ASP A 51 3.70 -8.42 -3.50
C ASP A 51 2.46 -8.71 -2.65
N SER A 52 1.46 -7.87 -2.78
CA SER A 52 0.22 -7.98 -2.02
C SER A 52 -1.00 -7.74 -2.92
N ASP A 53 -2.07 -8.47 -2.63
CA ASP A 53 -3.34 -8.34 -3.35
C ASP A 53 -4.25 -7.26 -2.76
N ILE A 54 -3.81 -6.54 -1.74
CA ILE A 54 -4.57 -5.45 -1.14
C ILE A 54 -4.80 -4.37 -2.19
N LYS A 55 -6.06 -3.98 -2.36
CA LYS A 55 -6.41 -2.95 -3.34
C LYS A 55 -6.25 -1.56 -2.77
N ILE A 56 -5.81 -0.66 -3.64
CA ILE A 56 -5.68 0.77 -3.32
C ILE A 56 -7.06 1.41 -3.49
N GLU A 57 -7.52 2.07 -2.46
CA GLU A 57 -8.83 2.72 -2.46
C GLU A 57 -8.74 4.24 -2.35
#